data_147e878f1f43f46236c036fe20cf4e51
#
_entry.id   147e878f1f43f46236c036fe20cf4e51
#
_cell.length_a   1.000
_cell.length_b   1.000
_cell.length_c   1.000
_cell.angle_alpha   90.00
_cell.angle_beta   90.00
_cell.angle_gamma   90.00
#
_symmetry.space_group_name_H-M   'P 1'
#
loop_
_entity.id
_entity.type
_entity.pdbx_description
1 polymer ?
#
loop_
_entity_poly.entity_id
_entity_poly.type
_entity_poly.pdbx_seq_one_letter_code
_entity_poly.pdbx_strand_id
1 'polypeptide(L)'
;MDSNPFLYHLDGRTVLVEQRLDNLPRFRGRRNFTIAHEIAHQILYRLFPDAYGMQRRTLCDYRRSSKPCKQITDWAEWQADTLGAAILLPEDAVQEGMFIFGLGDQMTVLSKKYSPNKFEAFCRMADFLGASRTTLSFRMEQLGLLERNLLCAR
;
A
#
# COMPACT_ATOMS: atom_id res chain seq x y z
N MET A 1 27.75 0.47 -15.32
CA MET A 1 27.24 1.71 -14.70
C MET A 1 25.75 1.51 -14.46
N ASP A 2 25.43 0.88 -13.35
CA ASP A 2 24.05 0.58 -12.99
C ASP A 2 23.48 1.80 -12.28
N SER A 3 22.77 2.63 -13.06
CA SER A 3 21.98 3.72 -12.51
C SER A 3 20.80 3.11 -11.75
N ASN A 4 20.93 3.09 -10.43
CA ASN A 4 19.84 2.75 -9.53
C ASN A 4 18.72 3.78 -9.73
N PRO A 5 17.51 3.38 -10.19
CA PRO A 5 16.44 4.32 -10.52
C PRO A 5 15.72 4.91 -9.30
N PHE A 6 16.18 4.62 -8.08
CA PHE A 6 15.56 5.04 -6.84
C PHE A 6 16.49 5.96 -6.04
N LEU A 7 16.59 7.21 -6.47
CA LEU A 7 17.25 8.26 -5.70
C LEU A 7 16.28 8.83 -4.69
N TYR A 8 16.44 8.43 -3.46
CA TYR A 8 15.64 8.91 -2.34
C TYR A 8 16.18 10.22 -1.76
N HIS A 9 15.29 10.97 -1.09
CA HIS A 9 15.38 12.33 -0.89
C HIS A 9 16.22 12.80 0.20
N LEU A 10 16.90 13.76 0.04
CA LEU A 10 17.92 14.33 0.91
C LEU A 10 17.41 15.43 1.87
N ASP A 11 16.26 16.04 1.62
CA ASP A 11 15.78 17.20 2.39
C ASP A 11 14.53 16.94 3.26
N GLY A 12 13.99 15.72 3.24
CA GLY A 12 12.80 15.36 3.99
C GLY A 12 11.53 16.12 3.58
N ARG A 13 11.49 16.73 2.39
CA ARG A 13 10.36 17.48 1.86
C ARG A 13 9.98 17.05 0.45
N THR A 14 10.84 16.33 -0.24
CA THR A 14 10.66 15.94 -1.63
C THR A 14 10.50 14.43 -1.72
N VAL A 15 9.53 13.94 -2.48
CA VAL A 15 9.35 12.54 -2.84
C VAL A 15 9.69 12.37 -4.31
N LEU A 16 10.60 11.45 -4.61
CA LEU A 16 10.94 11.09 -5.98
C LEU A 16 10.12 9.87 -6.39
N VAL A 17 9.43 9.97 -7.52
CA VAL A 17 8.62 8.89 -8.08
C VAL A 17 9.18 8.49 -9.43
N GLU A 18 9.29 7.19 -9.66
CA GLU A 18 9.75 6.67 -10.95
C GLU A 18 8.78 7.09 -12.07
N GLN A 19 9.29 7.70 -13.13
CA GLN A 19 8.50 8.19 -14.26
C GLN A 19 7.61 7.11 -14.91
N ARG A 20 8.05 5.84 -14.89
CA ARG A 20 7.26 4.73 -15.40
C ARG A 20 5.94 4.52 -14.66
N LEU A 21 5.88 4.88 -13.38
CA LEU A 21 4.67 4.81 -12.57
C LEU A 21 3.68 5.92 -12.92
N ASP A 22 4.18 7.04 -13.46
CA ASP A 22 3.37 8.19 -13.83
C ASP A 22 2.70 8.04 -15.20
N ASN A 23 3.38 7.40 -16.14
CA ASN A 23 2.99 7.38 -17.54
C ASN A 23 1.90 6.34 -17.89
N LEU A 24 1.55 5.42 -17.00
CA LEU A 24 0.62 4.34 -17.32
C LEU A 24 -0.51 4.26 -16.29
N PRO A 25 -1.79 4.43 -16.73
CA PRO A 25 -2.97 4.36 -15.83
C PRO A 25 -3.02 3.11 -14.95
N ARG A 26 -2.57 1.97 -15.47
CA ARG A 26 -2.51 0.69 -14.73
C ARG A 26 -1.62 0.71 -13.49
N PHE A 27 -0.70 1.67 -13.40
CA PHE A 27 0.20 1.82 -12.24
C PHE A 27 -0.26 2.89 -11.25
N ARG A 28 -1.40 3.56 -11.51
CA ARG A 28 -1.92 4.63 -10.65
C ARG A 28 -1.98 4.21 -9.17
N GLY A 29 -2.57 3.06 -8.86
CA GLY A 29 -2.67 2.60 -7.49
C GLY A 29 -1.31 2.32 -6.84
N ARG A 30 -0.35 1.78 -7.60
CA ARG A 30 1.02 1.57 -7.13
C ARG A 30 1.74 2.90 -6.90
N ARG A 31 1.63 3.84 -7.84
CA ARG A 31 2.18 5.19 -7.71
C ARG A 31 1.67 5.89 -6.45
N ASN A 32 0.36 5.91 -6.26
CA ASN A 32 -0.26 6.56 -5.11
C ASN A 32 0.22 5.96 -3.79
N PHE A 33 0.31 4.62 -3.72
CA PHE A 33 0.84 3.96 -2.53
C PHE A 33 2.31 4.26 -2.30
N THR A 34 3.16 4.28 -3.35
CA THR A 34 4.57 4.66 -3.21
C THR A 34 4.70 6.07 -2.62
N ILE A 35 3.91 7.03 -3.12
CA ILE A 35 3.93 8.41 -2.57
C ILE A 35 3.50 8.42 -1.10
N ALA A 36 2.41 7.73 -0.75
CA ALA A 36 1.92 7.67 0.63
C ALA A 36 2.93 6.99 1.58
N HIS A 37 3.63 5.95 1.12
CA HIS A 37 4.68 5.26 1.85
C HIS A 37 5.87 6.18 2.15
N GLU A 38 6.36 6.92 1.15
CA GLU A 38 7.45 7.87 1.35
C GLU A 38 7.06 9.04 2.28
N ILE A 39 5.80 9.51 2.18
CA ILE A 39 5.27 10.49 3.12
C ILE A 39 5.22 9.91 4.54
N ALA A 40 4.83 8.65 4.69
CA ALA A 40 4.81 7.97 5.98
C ALA A 40 6.21 7.93 6.61
N HIS A 41 7.26 7.59 5.85
CA HIS A 41 8.64 7.68 6.34
C HIS A 41 9.01 9.07 6.84
N GLN A 42 8.64 10.12 6.08
CA GLN A 42 8.92 11.50 6.48
C GLN A 42 8.20 11.91 7.77
N ILE A 43 6.94 11.45 7.94
CA ILE A 43 6.15 11.68 9.16
C ILE A 43 6.80 10.98 10.35
N LEU A 44 7.09 9.68 10.21
CA LEU A 44 7.69 8.87 11.26
C LEU A 44 9.06 9.43 11.69
N TYR A 45 9.88 9.83 10.72
CA TYR A 45 11.17 10.47 10.98
C TYR A 45 11.04 11.78 11.78
N ARG A 46 10.05 12.61 11.46
CA ARG A 46 9.83 13.90 12.16
C ARG A 46 9.27 13.72 13.55
N LEU A 47 8.34 12.79 13.74
CA LEU A 47 7.70 12.56 15.03
C LEU A 47 8.59 11.77 16.00
N PHE A 48 9.45 10.88 15.47
CA PHE A 48 10.28 9.97 16.26
C PHE A 48 11.73 9.97 15.79
N PRO A 49 12.44 11.12 15.83
CA PRO A 49 13.78 11.23 15.28
C PRO A 49 14.80 10.30 15.92
N ASP A 50 14.63 10.00 17.22
CA ASP A 50 15.55 9.10 17.94
C ASP A 50 15.39 7.64 17.48
N ALA A 51 14.18 7.23 17.12
CA ALA A 51 13.91 5.87 16.66
C ALA A 51 14.27 5.67 15.18
N TYR A 52 14.08 6.70 14.34
CA TYR A 52 14.25 6.61 12.89
C TYR A 52 15.49 7.35 12.35
N GLY A 53 16.12 8.21 13.17
CA GLY A 53 17.21 9.08 12.73
C GLY A 53 18.50 8.36 12.33
N MET A 54 18.78 7.18 12.87
CA MET A 54 19.93 6.36 12.48
C MET A 54 19.76 5.67 11.12
N GLN A 55 18.55 5.55 10.61
CA GLN A 55 18.25 4.84 9.37
C GLN A 55 18.40 5.68 8.09
N ARG A 56 18.95 6.90 8.19
CA ARG A 56 19.23 7.79 7.05
C ARG A 56 19.99 7.15 5.87
N ARG A 57 20.53 5.96 6.05
CA ARG A 57 21.37 5.29 5.05
C ARG A 57 20.76 4.05 4.42
N THR A 58 19.61 3.60 4.89
CA THR A 58 18.97 2.44 4.30
C THR A 58 18.07 2.94 3.17
N LEU A 59 18.64 2.92 1.98
CA LEU A 59 17.87 3.01 0.75
C LEU A 59 16.81 1.92 0.80
N CYS A 60 15.54 2.28 0.76
CA CYS A 60 14.47 1.32 0.61
C CYS A 60 14.68 0.54 -0.68
N ASP A 61 15.38 -0.58 -0.58
CA ASP A 61 15.52 -1.50 -1.71
C ASP A 61 14.17 -2.22 -1.86
N TYR A 62 13.24 -1.57 -2.57
CA TYR A 62 11.92 -2.09 -2.89
C TYR A 62 12.03 -3.23 -3.93
N ARG A 63 12.97 -4.13 -3.71
CA ARG A 63 12.99 -5.41 -4.38
C ARG A 63 11.92 -6.28 -3.74
N ARG A 64 10.73 -6.22 -4.26
CA ARG A 64 9.74 -7.27 -4.04
C ARG A 64 10.37 -8.62 -4.39
N SER A 65 10.98 -9.24 -3.42
CA SER A 65 11.23 -10.67 -3.54
C SER A 65 9.86 -11.35 -3.51
N SER A 66 9.56 -12.08 -4.55
CA SER A 66 8.37 -12.90 -4.74
C SER A 66 8.24 -14.08 -3.74
N LYS A 67 8.79 -13.93 -2.52
CA LYS A 67 8.69 -14.96 -1.48
C LYS A 67 7.51 -14.62 -0.57
N PRO A 68 6.53 -15.52 -0.43
CA PRO A 68 5.48 -15.38 0.56
C PRO A 68 6.09 -15.47 1.96
N CYS A 69 5.58 -14.64 2.87
CA CYS A 69 5.98 -14.62 4.27
C CYS A 69 7.43 -14.20 4.52
N LYS A 70 7.73 -12.92 4.28
CA LYS A 70 8.89 -12.30 4.90
C LYS A 70 8.62 -12.20 6.40
N GLN A 71 9.52 -12.75 7.21
CA GLN A 71 9.70 -12.28 8.58
C GLN A 71 9.84 -10.75 8.49
N ILE A 72 9.15 -10.03 9.38
CA ILE A 72 9.28 -8.57 9.50
C ILE A 72 10.72 -8.31 9.91
N THR A 73 11.59 -8.13 8.91
CA THR A 73 13.03 -7.88 9.13
C THR A 73 13.32 -6.39 9.26
N ASP A 74 12.39 -5.56 8.84
CA ASP A 74 12.49 -4.12 8.95
C ASP A 74 11.18 -3.55 9.51
N TRP A 75 11.23 -3.20 10.80
CA TRP A 75 10.10 -2.64 11.52
C TRP A 75 9.69 -1.26 10.99
N ALA A 76 10.65 -0.47 10.54
CA ALA A 76 10.40 0.86 10.01
C ALA A 76 9.63 0.80 8.67
N GLU A 77 10.01 -0.13 7.79
CA GLU A 77 9.29 -0.39 6.53
C GLU A 77 7.86 -0.85 6.78
N TRP A 78 7.67 -1.76 7.74
CA TRP A 78 6.33 -2.22 8.11
C TRP A 78 5.45 -1.07 8.64
N GLN A 79 6.01 -0.19 9.45
CA GLN A 79 5.29 0.97 9.98
C GLN A 79 4.98 1.98 8.86
N ALA A 80 5.91 2.20 7.93
CA ALA A 80 5.69 3.07 6.77
C ALA A 80 4.62 2.49 5.83
N ASP A 81 4.62 1.18 5.57
CA ASP A 81 3.58 0.50 4.81
C ASP A 81 2.20 0.66 5.48
N THR A 82 2.15 0.47 6.80
CA THR A 82 0.91 0.56 7.59
C THR A 82 0.36 1.98 7.59
N LEU A 83 1.21 2.97 7.88
CA LEU A 83 0.83 4.38 7.89
C LEU A 83 0.50 4.87 6.48
N GLY A 84 1.30 4.49 5.47
CA GLY A 84 1.05 4.83 4.08
C GLY A 84 -0.29 4.30 3.57
N ALA A 85 -0.65 3.06 3.95
CA ALA A 85 -1.96 2.51 3.65
C ALA A 85 -3.09 3.28 4.34
N ALA A 86 -2.91 3.72 5.58
CA ALA A 86 -3.89 4.52 6.30
C ALA A 86 -4.06 5.93 5.72
N ILE A 87 -2.97 6.55 5.25
CA ILE A 87 -3.00 7.86 4.56
C ILE A 87 -3.75 7.76 3.23
N LEU A 88 -3.45 6.73 2.43
CA LEU A 88 -4.06 6.54 1.12
C LEU A 88 -5.53 6.11 1.21
N LEU A 89 -5.85 5.28 2.20
CA LEU A 89 -7.13 4.62 2.39
C LEU A 89 -7.61 4.84 3.84
N PRO A 90 -8.10 6.06 4.18
CA PRO A 90 -8.74 6.30 5.46
C PRO A 90 -9.91 5.34 5.69
N GLU A 91 -10.18 5.00 6.93
CA GLU A 91 -11.23 4.02 7.28
C GLU A 91 -12.58 4.40 6.71
N ASP A 92 -13.00 5.67 6.90
CA ASP A 92 -14.28 6.17 6.40
C ASP A 92 -14.42 6.03 4.89
N ALA A 93 -13.34 6.32 4.14
CA ALA A 93 -13.34 6.18 2.68
C ALA A 93 -13.46 4.71 2.23
N VAL A 94 -12.85 3.79 2.99
CA VAL A 94 -12.97 2.35 2.71
C VAL A 94 -14.37 1.85 3.00
N GLN A 95 -14.96 2.23 4.13
CA GLN A 95 -16.32 1.84 4.53
C GLN A 95 -17.36 2.40 3.56
N GLU A 96 -17.26 3.67 3.19
CA GLU A 96 -18.13 4.30 2.19
C GLU A 96 -17.98 3.61 0.82
N GLY A 97 -16.75 3.30 0.42
CA GLY A 97 -16.49 2.52 -0.80
C GLY A 97 -17.18 1.15 -0.76
N MET A 98 -17.08 0.42 0.35
CA MET A 98 -17.76 -0.87 0.51
C MET A 98 -19.28 -0.74 0.36
N PHE A 99 -19.89 0.29 0.93
CA PHE A 99 -21.31 0.59 0.80
C PHE A 99 -21.67 0.90 -0.66
N ILE A 100 -20.96 1.83 -1.32
CA ILE A 100 -21.23 2.24 -2.72
C ILE A 100 -21.13 1.06 -3.68
N PHE A 101 -20.16 0.17 -3.48
CA PHE A 101 -19.92 -0.97 -4.38
C PHE A 101 -20.68 -2.25 -3.95
N GLY A 102 -21.51 -2.18 -2.92
CA GLY A 102 -22.37 -3.29 -2.48
C GLY A 102 -21.59 -4.49 -1.91
N LEU A 103 -20.47 -4.24 -1.24
CA LEU A 103 -19.65 -5.28 -0.61
C LEU A 103 -20.16 -5.68 0.77
N GLY A 104 -21.08 -4.89 1.35
CA GLY A 104 -21.58 -5.05 2.72
C GLY A 104 -20.62 -4.50 3.76
N ASP A 105 -20.92 -4.70 5.03
CA ASP A 105 -20.15 -4.16 6.15
C ASP A 105 -18.83 -4.93 6.37
N GLN A 106 -18.80 -6.19 5.95
CA GLN A 106 -17.63 -7.06 6.07
C GLN A 106 -17.60 -8.10 4.94
N MET A 107 -16.42 -8.45 4.49
CA MET A 107 -16.18 -9.52 3.52
C MET A 107 -15.50 -10.71 4.19
N THR A 108 -16.11 -11.89 4.12
CA THR A 108 -15.52 -13.13 4.63
C THR A 108 -14.37 -13.61 3.76
N VAL A 109 -14.53 -13.56 2.43
CA VAL A 109 -13.52 -14.06 1.49
C VAL A 109 -13.41 -13.16 0.27
N LEU A 110 -12.18 -12.76 -0.05
CA LEU A 110 -11.86 -12.09 -1.31
C LEU A 110 -11.24 -13.10 -2.26
N SER A 111 -12.02 -13.58 -3.21
CA SER A 111 -11.57 -14.57 -4.18
C SER A 111 -12.32 -14.44 -5.51
N LYS A 112 -11.56 -14.42 -6.61
CA LYS A 112 -12.13 -14.48 -7.96
C LYS A 112 -12.89 -15.79 -8.21
N LYS A 113 -12.44 -16.89 -7.60
CA LYS A 113 -13.01 -18.22 -7.81
C LYS A 113 -14.30 -18.44 -7.03
N TYR A 114 -14.33 -18.01 -5.75
CA TYR A 114 -15.44 -18.31 -4.84
C TYR A 114 -16.50 -17.22 -4.81
N SER A 115 -16.14 -15.98 -5.15
CA SER A 115 -17.06 -14.83 -5.10
C SER A 115 -16.79 -13.86 -6.25
N PRO A 116 -17.00 -14.26 -7.52
CA PRO A 116 -16.61 -13.48 -8.69
C PRO A 116 -17.25 -12.09 -8.73
N ASN A 117 -18.53 -11.95 -8.39
CA ASN A 117 -19.23 -10.68 -8.40
C ASN A 117 -18.70 -9.71 -7.33
N LYS A 118 -18.45 -10.20 -6.12
CA LYS A 118 -17.83 -9.39 -5.05
C LYS A 118 -16.39 -9.03 -5.40
N PHE A 119 -15.66 -9.95 -6.04
CA PHE A 119 -14.31 -9.67 -6.50
C PHE A 119 -14.27 -8.57 -7.57
N GLU A 120 -15.22 -8.57 -8.51
CA GLU A 120 -15.33 -7.51 -9.51
C GLU A 120 -15.68 -6.17 -8.89
N ALA A 121 -16.67 -6.13 -7.98
CA ALA A 121 -17.02 -4.94 -7.21
C ALA A 121 -15.84 -4.39 -6.42
N PHE A 122 -15.07 -5.27 -5.75
CA PHE A 122 -13.82 -4.91 -5.07
C PHE A 122 -12.78 -4.32 -6.03
N CYS A 123 -12.61 -4.88 -7.23
CA CYS A 123 -11.68 -4.33 -8.22
C CYS A 123 -12.09 -2.91 -8.65
N ARG A 124 -13.39 -2.68 -8.89
CA ARG A 124 -13.92 -1.34 -9.22
C ARG A 124 -13.74 -0.35 -8.08
N MET A 125 -13.96 -0.79 -6.85
CA MET A 125 -13.70 0.01 -5.64
C MET A 125 -12.22 0.40 -5.53
N ALA A 126 -11.29 -0.54 -5.78
CA ALA A 126 -9.85 -0.25 -5.78
C ALA A 126 -9.48 0.82 -6.83
N ASP A 127 -10.01 0.68 -8.03
CA ASP A 127 -9.80 1.66 -9.11
C ASP A 127 -10.40 3.02 -8.76
N PHE A 128 -11.58 3.06 -8.16
CA PHE A 128 -12.25 4.29 -7.70
C PHE A 128 -11.42 5.01 -6.63
N LEU A 129 -10.99 4.30 -5.60
CA LEU A 129 -10.16 4.83 -4.52
C LEU A 129 -8.72 5.13 -4.94
N GLY A 130 -8.34 4.82 -6.17
CA GLY A 130 -6.99 5.04 -6.69
C GLY A 130 -5.93 4.20 -6.00
N ALA A 131 -6.31 3.02 -5.51
CA ALA A 131 -5.44 2.07 -4.84
C ALA A 131 -5.16 0.83 -5.70
N SER A 132 -4.07 0.12 -5.40
CA SER A 132 -3.89 -1.22 -5.95
C SER A 132 -4.78 -2.23 -5.20
N ARG A 133 -5.18 -3.30 -5.89
CA ARG A 133 -5.96 -4.38 -5.26
C ARG A 133 -5.26 -4.95 -4.02
N THR A 134 -3.94 -5.09 -4.09
CA THR A 134 -3.12 -5.56 -2.96
C THR A 134 -3.15 -4.57 -1.80
N THR A 135 -3.00 -3.26 -2.06
CA THR A 135 -3.04 -2.23 -1.02
C THR A 135 -4.42 -2.15 -0.36
N LEU A 136 -5.49 -2.18 -1.16
CA LEU A 136 -6.85 -2.15 -0.62
C LEU A 136 -7.16 -3.39 0.20
N SER A 137 -6.82 -4.61 -0.29
CA SER A 137 -7.07 -5.83 0.48
C SER A 137 -6.30 -5.86 1.80
N PHE A 138 -5.04 -5.44 1.80
CA PHE A 138 -4.24 -5.31 3.02
C PHE A 138 -4.86 -4.32 4.01
N ARG A 139 -5.33 -3.16 3.53
CA ARG A 139 -6.00 -2.17 4.37
C ARG A 139 -7.31 -2.69 4.96
N MET A 140 -8.11 -3.39 4.16
CA MET A 140 -9.35 -4.02 4.64
C MET A 140 -9.10 -5.09 5.70
N GLU A 141 -8.01 -5.88 5.58
CA GLU A 141 -7.59 -6.82 6.61
C GLU A 141 -7.19 -6.10 7.91
N GLN A 142 -6.42 -5.01 7.82
CA GLN A 142 -6.05 -4.19 8.97
C GLN A 142 -7.25 -3.61 9.71
N LEU A 143 -8.29 -3.22 8.97
CA LEU A 143 -9.53 -2.67 9.51
C LEU A 143 -10.52 -3.75 10.00
N GLY A 144 -10.20 -5.04 9.83
CA GLY A 144 -11.12 -6.13 10.14
C GLY A 144 -12.32 -6.24 9.20
N LEU A 145 -12.26 -5.58 8.04
CA LEU A 145 -13.33 -5.58 7.02
C LEU A 145 -13.19 -6.74 6.04
N LEU A 146 -12.09 -7.47 6.07
CA LEU A 146 -11.82 -8.66 5.26
C LEU A 146 -11.18 -9.75 6.14
N GLU A 147 -11.84 -10.92 6.23
CA GLU A 147 -11.35 -12.04 7.05
C GLU A 147 -10.30 -12.90 6.32
N ARG A 148 -10.53 -13.20 5.04
CA ARG A 148 -9.66 -14.05 4.23
C ARG A 148 -9.34 -13.44 2.89
N ASN A 149 -8.07 -13.13 2.70
CA ASN A 149 -7.55 -12.63 1.44
C ASN A 149 -6.91 -13.76 0.63
N LEU A 150 -7.56 -14.16 -0.46
CA LEU A 150 -7.08 -15.19 -1.37
C LEU A 150 -6.55 -14.62 -2.69
N LEU A 151 -6.22 -13.33 -2.76
CA LEU A 151 -5.62 -12.71 -3.97
C LEU A 151 -4.31 -13.36 -4.37
N CYS A 152 -3.53 -13.79 -3.38
CA CYS A 152 -2.21 -14.40 -3.57
C CYS A 152 -2.19 -15.91 -3.31
N ALA A 153 -3.32 -16.53 -2.96
CA ALA A 153 -3.42 -17.98 -2.81
C ALA A 153 -3.40 -18.62 -4.20
N ARG A 154 -2.36 -19.38 -4.48
CA ARG A 154 -2.22 -20.22 -5.66
C ARG A 154 -2.93 -21.57 -5.48
#